data_a8c3deb95333cce863304c2e099c71a0
#
_entry.id   a8c3deb95333cce863304c2e099c71a0
#
_cell.length_a   1.000
_cell.length_b   1.000
_cell.length_c   1.000
_cell.angle_alpha   90.00
_cell.angle_beta   90.00
_cell.angle_gamma   90.00
#
_symmetry.space_group_name_H-M   'P 1'
#
loop_
_entity.id
_entity.type
_entity.pdbx_description
1 polymer ?
#
loop_
_entity_poly.entity_id
_entity_poly.type
_entity_poly.pdbx_seq_one_letter_code
_entity_poly.pdbx_strand_id
1 'polypeptide(L)'
;MNQKQLQYFVTVYQTQNIKTAADTLYVSRQGVSKVIRLLEEELGQPLFIRSIKGVIPTDYATTLLPHAKSLLEEYDAIRSLRTLAAKSQSVVTIYALDHVFAYLGASLIEDFHEACPSIILSVVDTTDAHAIAALASQQCSFAITAGPLDETRFEGDPLFFSHYSVRMHRSHPLAKLPALTYDDLDGQTIISKGRAYDCFRYHIDKYFLAPGREIHILAETTDESIIRTLLLHNKAINIGYDYADPLYPHPDIVSRTLKEEISGQMIYLVSNPQVRKTKAACLFRDYLLEWMKKKRPYDSAIDRQRVERENISPKSGPKSGRKVGPSANKKLRPRCDMIPLKQTR
;
A
#
# COMPACT_ATOMS: atom_id res chain seq x y z
N MET A 1 -2.08 -9.19 -30.88
CA MET A 1 -3.22 -8.83 -30.00
C MET A 1 -3.28 -7.31 -29.82
N ASN A 2 -4.48 -6.70 -29.86
CA ASN A 2 -4.67 -5.26 -29.72
C ASN A 2 -5.93 -4.93 -28.90
N GLN A 3 -6.09 -3.63 -28.50
CA GLN A 3 -7.20 -3.16 -27.68
C GLN A 3 -8.58 -3.56 -28.26
N LYS A 4 -8.75 -3.41 -29.58
CA LYS A 4 -10.03 -3.71 -30.23
C LYS A 4 -10.37 -5.21 -30.12
N GLN A 5 -9.39 -6.08 -30.29
CA GLN A 5 -9.60 -7.53 -30.14
C GLN A 5 -9.99 -7.89 -28.71
N LEU A 6 -9.33 -7.30 -27.69
CA LEU A 6 -9.68 -7.52 -26.28
C LEU A 6 -11.07 -7.00 -25.95
N GLN A 7 -11.45 -5.82 -26.46
CA GLN A 7 -12.77 -5.25 -26.24
C GLN A 7 -13.86 -6.15 -26.84
N TYR A 8 -13.66 -6.67 -28.06
CA TYR A 8 -14.59 -7.59 -28.70
C TYR A 8 -14.69 -8.91 -27.91
N PHE A 9 -13.56 -9.45 -27.46
CA PHE A 9 -13.53 -10.64 -26.64
C PHE A 9 -14.33 -10.47 -25.34
N VAL A 10 -14.08 -9.40 -24.57
CA VAL A 10 -14.79 -9.13 -23.32
C VAL A 10 -16.29 -8.96 -23.56
N THR A 11 -16.68 -8.24 -24.63
CA THR A 11 -18.10 -8.03 -24.95
C THR A 11 -18.79 -9.34 -25.36
N VAL A 12 -18.14 -10.19 -26.16
CA VAL A 12 -18.69 -11.51 -26.53
C VAL A 12 -18.79 -12.42 -25.30
N TYR A 13 -17.80 -12.39 -24.42
CA TYR A 13 -17.80 -13.16 -23.16
C TYR A 13 -18.99 -12.78 -22.28
N GLN A 14 -19.26 -11.48 -22.13
CA GLN A 14 -20.35 -10.96 -21.30
C GLN A 14 -21.74 -11.25 -21.88
N THR A 15 -21.88 -11.10 -23.19
CA THR A 15 -23.18 -11.27 -23.86
C THR A 15 -23.50 -12.71 -24.24
N GLN A 16 -22.47 -13.57 -24.35
CA GLN A 16 -22.56 -14.94 -24.82
C GLN A 16 -23.32 -15.10 -26.16
N ASN A 17 -23.40 -14.01 -26.92
CA ASN A 17 -24.13 -13.94 -28.18
C ASN A 17 -23.48 -12.95 -29.15
N ILE A 18 -23.02 -13.46 -30.29
CA ILE A 18 -22.34 -12.66 -31.32
C ILE A 18 -23.21 -11.54 -31.88
N LYS A 19 -24.55 -11.76 -31.98
CA LYS A 19 -25.46 -10.73 -32.46
C LYS A 19 -25.54 -9.60 -31.46
N THR A 20 -25.81 -9.91 -30.21
CA THR A 20 -25.89 -8.92 -29.12
C THR A 20 -24.56 -8.16 -28.95
N ALA A 21 -23.43 -8.87 -29.01
CA ALA A 21 -22.12 -8.25 -28.98
C ALA A 21 -21.89 -7.27 -30.16
N ALA A 22 -22.35 -7.66 -31.37
CA ALA A 22 -22.23 -6.82 -32.55
C ALA A 22 -23.08 -5.55 -32.42
N ASP A 23 -24.32 -5.68 -31.93
CA ASP A 23 -25.22 -4.58 -31.67
C ASP A 23 -24.62 -3.61 -30.60
N THR A 24 -24.07 -4.15 -29.51
CA THR A 24 -23.39 -3.37 -28.47
C THR A 24 -22.15 -2.62 -28.98
N LEU A 25 -21.40 -3.26 -29.88
CA LEU A 25 -20.16 -2.69 -30.45
C LEU A 25 -20.43 -1.81 -31.70
N TYR A 26 -21.67 -1.70 -32.14
CA TYR A 26 -22.08 -0.96 -33.36
C TYR A 26 -21.36 -1.46 -34.62
N VAL A 27 -21.23 -2.78 -34.76
CA VAL A 27 -20.58 -3.41 -35.91
C VAL A 27 -21.37 -4.59 -36.48
N SER A 28 -20.93 -5.13 -37.63
CA SER A 28 -21.57 -6.34 -38.19
C SER A 28 -21.18 -7.59 -37.41
N ARG A 29 -22.07 -8.60 -37.37
CA ARG A 29 -21.80 -9.92 -36.81
C ARG A 29 -20.57 -10.60 -37.44
N GLN A 30 -20.40 -10.42 -38.74
CA GLN A 30 -19.25 -10.92 -39.48
C GLN A 30 -17.96 -10.26 -39.00
N GLY A 31 -18.01 -8.95 -38.69
CA GLY A 31 -16.89 -8.18 -38.11
C GLY A 31 -16.47 -8.74 -36.77
N VAL A 32 -17.42 -8.95 -35.84
CA VAL A 32 -17.13 -9.55 -34.53
C VAL A 32 -16.53 -10.95 -34.70
N SER A 33 -17.18 -11.84 -35.49
CA SER A 33 -16.69 -13.20 -35.69
C SER A 33 -15.29 -13.25 -36.31
N LYS A 34 -14.96 -12.32 -37.22
CA LYS A 34 -13.64 -12.23 -37.84
C LYS A 34 -12.58 -11.81 -36.79
N VAL A 35 -12.89 -10.83 -35.97
CA VAL A 35 -11.95 -10.32 -34.91
C VAL A 35 -11.70 -11.40 -33.88
N ILE A 36 -12.74 -12.10 -33.41
CA ILE A 36 -12.57 -13.21 -32.46
C ILE A 36 -11.73 -14.33 -33.06
N ARG A 37 -12.02 -14.75 -34.31
CA ARG A 37 -11.21 -15.78 -34.97
C ARG A 37 -9.74 -15.39 -35.08
N LEU A 38 -9.44 -14.16 -35.47
CA LEU A 38 -8.04 -13.67 -35.55
C LEU A 38 -7.35 -13.66 -34.18
N LEU A 39 -8.10 -13.39 -33.10
CA LEU A 39 -7.57 -13.46 -31.74
C LEU A 39 -7.30 -14.92 -31.33
N GLU A 40 -8.20 -15.85 -31.64
CA GLU A 40 -8.02 -17.27 -31.40
C GLU A 40 -6.84 -17.85 -32.17
N GLU A 41 -6.67 -17.47 -33.45
CA GLU A 41 -5.52 -17.82 -34.28
C GLU A 41 -4.19 -17.31 -33.67
N GLU A 42 -4.17 -16.10 -33.19
CA GLU A 42 -2.99 -15.50 -32.56
C GLU A 42 -2.64 -16.16 -31.21
N LEU A 43 -3.65 -16.52 -30.41
CA LEU A 43 -3.45 -17.18 -29.11
C LEU A 43 -3.24 -18.70 -29.25
N GLY A 44 -3.53 -19.27 -30.41
CA GLY A 44 -3.43 -20.72 -30.65
C GLY A 44 -4.46 -21.55 -29.87
N GLN A 45 -5.50 -20.91 -29.32
CA GLN A 45 -6.53 -21.56 -28.50
C GLN A 45 -7.91 -20.99 -28.82
N PRO A 46 -8.96 -21.85 -28.88
CA PRO A 46 -10.32 -21.38 -29.04
C PRO A 46 -10.79 -20.66 -27.78
N LEU A 47 -11.46 -19.52 -27.96
CA LEU A 47 -12.05 -18.74 -26.85
C LEU A 47 -13.52 -19.07 -26.66
N PHE A 48 -14.22 -19.48 -27.77
CA PHE A 48 -15.64 -19.72 -27.70
C PHE A 48 -16.03 -21.00 -28.47
N ILE A 49 -16.97 -21.74 -27.91
CA ILE A 49 -17.63 -22.89 -28.55
C ILE A 49 -19.00 -22.43 -29.03
N ARG A 50 -19.33 -22.72 -30.31
CA ARG A 50 -20.66 -22.38 -30.86
C ARG A 50 -21.71 -23.33 -30.31
N SER A 51 -22.85 -22.77 -29.90
CA SER A 51 -24.03 -23.52 -29.47
C SER A 51 -25.31 -23.03 -30.18
N ILE A 52 -26.38 -23.78 -30.06
CA ILE A 52 -27.70 -23.41 -30.64
C ILE A 52 -28.22 -22.09 -30.01
N LYS A 53 -27.85 -21.80 -28.75
CA LYS A 53 -28.28 -20.59 -28.00
C LYS A 53 -27.31 -19.42 -28.08
N GLY A 54 -26.15 -19.56 -28.73
CA GLY A 54 -25.14 -18.53 -28.83
C GLY A 54 -23.72 -19.08 -28.80
N VAL A 55 -22.85 -18.51 -27.98
CA VAL A 55 -21.48 -18.97 -27.79
C VAL A 55 -21.19 -19.19 -26.30
N ILE A 56 -20.43 -20.24 -26.01
CA ILE A 56 -20.04 -20.64 -24.66
C ILE A 56 -18.53 -20.37 -24.52
N PRO A 57 -18.08 -19.60 -23.50
CA PRO A 57 -16.66 -19.42 -23.23
C PRO A 57 -15.96 -20.73 -22.89
N THR A 58 -14.73 -20.90 -23.36
CA THR A 58 -13.85 -21.98 -22.94
C THR A 58 -13.19 -21.68 -21.57
N ASP A 59 -12.56 -22.69 -20.96
CA ASP A 59 -11.76 -22.50 -19.74
C ASP A 59 -10.61 -21.51 -19.97
N TYR A 60 -10.01 -21.58 -21.18
CA TYR A 60 -8.97 -20.63 -21.57
C TYR A 60 -9.51 -19.19 -21.65
N ALA A 61 -10.70 -18.98 -22.21
CA ALA A 61 -11.36 -17.67 -22.23
C ALA A 61 -11.66 -17.16 -20.81
N THR A 62 -12.05 -18.04 -19.90
CA THR A 62 -12.31 -17.70 -18.50
C THR A 62 -11.04 -17.25 -17.79
N THR A 63 -9.92 -17.91 -18.03
CA THR A 63 -8.60 -17.53 -17.50
C THR A 63 -8.11 -16.21 -18.13
N LEU A 64 -8.34 -16.00 -19.43
CA LEU A 64 -7.93 -14.78 -20.15
C LEU A 64 -8.72 -13.53 -19.70
N LEU A 65 -9.97 -13.69 -19.28
CA LEU A 65 -10.89 -12.57 -19.02
C LEU A 65 -10.35 -11.53 -18.03
N PRO A 66 -9.83 -11.89 -16.85
CA PRO A 66 -9.31 -10.89 -15.89
C PRO A 66 -8.12 -10.11 -16.48
N HIS A 67 -7.23 -10.78 -17.20
CA HIS A 67 -6.08 -10.12 -17.85
C HIS A 67 -6.54 -9.17 -18.97
N ALA A 68 -7.53 -9.58 -19.77
CA ALA A 68 -8.07 -8.72 -20.82
C ALA A 68 -8.75 -7.47 -20.25
N LYS A 69 -9.49 -7.59 -19.14
CA LYS A 69 -10.10 -6.44 -18.46
C LYS A 69 -9.04 -5.48 -17.92
N SER A 70 -8.04 -5.99 -17.22
CA SER A 70 -6.96 -5.18 -16.67
C SER A 70 -6.22 -4.39 -17.77
N LEU A 71 -5.91 -5.01 -18.90
CA LEU A 71 -5.30 -4.33 -20.04
C LEU A 71 -6.19 -3.22 -20.62
N LEU A 72 -7.51 -3.46 -20.70
CA LEU A 72 -8.45 -2.42 -21.17
C LEU A 72 -8.54 -1.25 -20.20
N GLU A 73 -8.53 -1.49 -18.89
CA GLU A 73 -8.48 -0.46 -17.85
C GLU A 73 -7.21 0.39 -17.98
N GLU A 74 -6.05 -0.24 -18.21
CA GLU A 74 -4.80 0.48 -18.47
C GLU A 74 -4.84 1.32 -19.76
N TYR A 75 -5.44 0.82 -20.84
CA TYR A 75 -5.66 1.61 -22.05
C TYR A 75 -6.53 2.85 -21.80
N ASP A 76 -7.58 2.72 -20.99
CA ASP A 76 -8.46 3.83 -20.64
C ASP A 76 -7.76 4.82 -19.70
N ALA A 77 -6.92 4.34 -18.77
CA ALA A 77 -6.06 5.17 -17.95
C ALA A 77 -5.10 6.01 -18.81
N ILE A 78 -4.42 5.39 -19.78
CA ILE A 78 -3.54 6.11 -20.74
C ILE A 78 -4.32 7.16 -21.54
N ARG A 79 -5.53 6.85 -21.99
CA ARG A 79 -6.40 7.83 -22.69
C ARG A 79 -6.79 9.01 -21.81
N SER A 80 -7.07 8.76 -20.54
CA SER A 80 -7.44 9.80 -19.58
C SER A 80 -6.30 10.79 -19.32
N LEU A 81 -5.02 10.35 -19.42
CA LEU A 81 -3.86 11.24 -19.32
C LEU A 81 -3.94 12.41 -20.31
N ARG A 82 -4.46 12.17 -21.53
CA ARG A 82 -4.64 13.23 -22.55
C ARG A 82 -5.65 14.30 -22.10
N THR A 83 -6.70 13.87 -21.38
CA THR A 83 -7.74 14.79 -20.87
C THR A 83 -7.26 15.53 -19.61
N LEU A 84 -6.47 14.88 -18.78
CA LEU A 84 -5.83 15.49 -17.59
C LEU A 84 -4.77 16.51 -18.00
N ALA A 85 -3.96 16.24 -19.02
CA ALA A 85 -2.99 17.18 -19.55
C ALA A 85 -3.66 18.46 -20.11
N ALA A 86 -4.87 18.34 -20.68
CA ALA A 86 -5.65 19.49 -21.18
C ALA A 86 -6.24 20.35 -20.05
N LYS A 87 -6.43 19.81 -18.84
CA LYS A 87 -6.96 20.54 -17.66
C LYS A 87 -5.91 21.10 -16.72
N SER A 88 -4.63 21.02 -17.06
CA SER A 88 -3.50 21.61 -16.30
C SER A 88 -3.34 21.10 -14.84
N GLN A 89 -4.05 20.06 -14.43
CA GLN A 89 -3.90 19.47 -13.10
C GLN A 89 -2.95 18.26 -13.14
N SER A 90 -1.97 18.26 -12.25
CA SER A 90 -1.05 17.12 -12.06
C SER A 90 -1.60 16.20 -10.97
N VAL A 91 -1.49 14.88 -11.16
CA VAL A 91 -1.87 13.91 -10.14
C VAL A 91 -0.63 13.30 -9.50
N VAL A 92 -0.61 13.24 -8.18
CA VAL A 92 0.39 12.51 -7.40
C VAL A 92 -0.32 11.33 -6.75
N THR A 93 -0.03 10.13 -7.22
CA THR A 93 -0.60 8.89 -6.69
C THR A 93 0.30 8.32 -5.60
N ILE A 94 -0.28 7.97 -4.48
CA ILE A 94 0.39 7.46 -3.28
C ILE A 94 -0.34 6.20 -2.84
N TYR A 95 0.40 5.10 -2.74
CA TYR A 95 -0.10 3.87 -2.14
C TYR A 95 0.42 3.80 -0.70
N ALA A 96 -0.45 3.76 0.26
CA ALA A 96 -0.10 3.88 1.67
C ALA A 96 -0.56 2.67 2.47
N LEU A 97 0.26 2.27 3.43
CA LEU A 97 -0.14 1.35 4.48
C LEU A 97 -1.42 1.87 5.14
N ASP A 98 -2.36 0.97 5.39
CA ASP A 98 -3.68 1.28 5.93
C ASP A 98 -3.62 2.19 7.16
N HIS A 99 -4.60 3.08 7.26
CA HIS A 99 -4.76 4.10 8.30
C HIS A 99 -3.68 5.19 8.39
N VAL A 100 -2.59 5.14 7.61
CA VAL A 100 -1.54 6.18 7.69
C VAL A 100 -2.09 7.54 7.29
N PHE A 101 -2.86 7.64 6.21
CA PHE A 101 -3.47 8.92 5.83
C PHE A 101 -4.56 9.37 6.79
N ALA A 102 -5.31 8.44 7.40
CA ALA A 102 -6.25 8.79 8.46
C ALA A 102 -5.52 9.37 9.69
N TYR A 103 -4.34 8.83 10.04
CA TYR A 103 -3.47 9.34 11.09
C TYR A 103 -2.86 10.72 10.75
N LEU A 104 -2.36 10.91 9.54
CA LEU A 104 -1.84 12.21 9.08
C LEU A 104 -2.96 13.28 9.07
N GLY A 105 -4.21 12.84 8.87
CA GLY A 105 -5.40 13.65 8.98
C GLY A 105 -5.75 14.43 7.70
N ALA A 106 -7.00 14.86 7.62
CA ALA A 106 -7.51 15.65 6.51
C ALA A 106 -6.72 16.96 6.32
N SER A 107 -6.19 17.53 7.40
CA SER A 107 -5.43 18.77 7.37
C SER A 107 -4.19 18.72 6.48
N LEU A 108 -3.56 17.54 6.31
CA LEU A 108 -2.47 17.40 5.35
C LEU A 108 -2.96 17.64 3.91
N ILE A 109 -4.11 17.05 3.57
CA ILE A 109 -4.68 17.16 2.22
C ILE A 109 -5.16 18.60 1.96
N GLU A 110 -5.84 19.20 2.94
CA GLU A 110 -6.34 20.57 2.88
C GLU A 110 -5.20 21.59 2.74
N ASP A 111 -4.23 21.53 3.65
CA ASP A 111 -3.05 22.42 3.65
C ASP A 111 -2.23 22.27 2.34
N PHE A 112 -2.10 21.03 1.83
CA PHE A 112 -1.39 20.79 0.57
C PHE A 112 -2.17 21.33 -0.62
N HIS A 113 -3.49 21.15 -0.65
CA HIS A 113 -4.35 21.69 -1.71
C HIS A 113 -4.33 23.22 -1.74
N GLU A 114 -4.34 23.89 -0.58
CA GLU A 114 -4.18 25.35 -0.49
C GLU A 114 -2.83 25.80 -1.03
N ALA A 115 -1.75 25.07 -0.69
CA ALA A 115 -0.40 25.40 -1.18
C ALA A 115 -0.19 25.10 -2.65
N CYS A 116 -0.83 24.06 -3.18
CA CYS A 116 -0.64 23.54 -4.53
C CYS A 116 -1.97 23.16 -5.20
N PRO A 117 -2.89 24.12 -5.51
CA PRO A 117 -4.25 23.82 -5.99
C PRO A 117 -4.30 23.12 -7.35
N SER A 118 -3.22 23.16 -8.12
CA SER A 118 -3.10 22.47 -9.42
C SER A 118 -2.69 21.01 -9.31
N ILE A 119 -2.44 20.49 -8.09
CA ILE A 119 -2.02 19.11 -7.85
C ILE A 119 -3.13 18.37 -7.11
N ILE A 120 -3.54 17.22 -7.66
CA ILE A 120 -4.48 16.31 -7.02
C ILE A 120 -3.67 15.20 -6.34
N LEU A 121 -3.98 14.94 -5.06
CA LEU A 121 -3.48 13.75 -4.37
C LEU A 121 -4.48 12.60 -4.59
N SER A 122 -3.98 11.49 -5.13
CA SER A 122 -4.71 10.24 -5.23
C SER A 122 -4.10 9.26 -4.23
N VAL A 123 -4.84 8.95 -3.17
CA VAL A 123 -4.38 8.09 -2.08
C VAL A 123 -5.10 6.76 -2.14
N VAL A 124 -4.34 5.68 -2.06
CA VAL A 124 -4.85 4.30 -2.05
C VAL A 124 -4.34 3.61 -0.80
N ASP A 125 -5.25 3.28 0.11
CA ASP A 125 -4.94 2.46 1.29
C ASP A 125 -4.77 1.00 0.85
N THR A 126 -3.65 0.38 1.28
CA THR A 126 -3.31 -0.98 0.84
C THR A 126 -2.31 -1.64 1.80
N THR A 127 -1.90 -2.87 1.46
CA THR A 127 -0.81 -3.57 2.17
C THR A 127 0.54 -2.99 1.78
N ASP A 128 1.53 -3.10 2.65
CA ASP A 128 2.92 -2.72 2.39
C ASP A 128 3.51 -3.46 1.18
N ALA A 129 3.26 -4.77 1.06
CA ALA A 129 3.69 -5.56 -0.10
C ALA A 129 3.12 -5.02 -1.42
N HIS A 130 1.81 -4.67 -1.44
CA HIS A 130 1.18 -4.12 -2.63
C HIS A 130 1.66 -2.69 -2.93
N ALA A 131 1.85 -1.85 -1.92
CA ALA A 131 2.39 -0.50 -2.08
C ALA A 131 3.79 -0.53 -2.72
N ILE A 132 4.67 -1.43 -2.26
CA ILE A 132 6.02 -1.62 -2.83
C ILE A 132 5.96 -2.19 -4.25
N ALA A 133 5.07 -3.15 -4.53
CA ALA A 133 4.87 -3.69 -5.86
C ALA A 133 4.35 -2.64 -6.85
N ALA A 134 3.39 -1.82 -6.43
CA ALA A 134 2.87 -0.70 -7.21
C ALA A 134 3.95 0.36 -7.50
N LEU A 135 4.81 0.65 -6.53
CA LEU A 135 5.94 1.56 -6.71
C LEU A 135 6.97 0.98 -7.71
N ALA A 136 7.27 -0.31 -7.60
CA ALA A 136 8.19 -1.00 -8.52
C ALA A 136 7.67 -1.01 -9.96
N SER A 137 6.36 -1.20 -10.15
CA SER A 137 5.69 -1.17 -11.46
C SER A 137 5.28 0.24 -11.93
N GLN A 138 5.68 1.29 -11.22
CA GLN A 138 5.42 2.70 -11.55
C GLN A 138 3.93 3.09 -11.58
N GLN A 139 3.07 2.35 -10.89
CA GLN A 139 1.64 2.68 -10.72
C GLN A 139 1.42 3.84 -9.77
N CYS A 140 2.39 4.15 -8.91
CA CYS A 140 2.34 5.28 -7.99
C CYS A 140 3.64 6.08 -7.99
N SER A 141 3.55 7.33 -7.53
CA SER A 141 4.71 8.22 -7.36
C SER A 141 5.48 7.88 -6.10
N PHE A 142 4.77 7.47 -5.05
CA PHE A 142 5.31 7.11 -3.75
C PHE A 142 4.53 5.96 -3.13
N ALA A 143 5.24 5.17 -2.32
CA ALA A 143 4.62 4.29 -1.34
C ALA A 143 4.84 4.84 0.07
N ILE A 144 3.89 4.67 0.99
CA ILE A 144 4.11 4.87 2.42
C ILE A 144 3.97 3.52 3.10
N THR A 145 5.05 3.04 3.70
CA THR A 145 5.11 1.68 4.27
C THR A 145 5.98 1.64 5.53
N ALA A 146 5.83 0.56 6.29
CA ALA A 146 6.71 0.25 7.42
C ALA A 146 8.02 -0.39 6.95
N GLY A 147 9.10 -0.19 7.71
CA GLY A 147 10.36 -0.92 7.49
C GLY A 147 10.26 -2.44 7.81
N PRO A 148 11.29 -3.21 7.51
CA PRO A 148 12.55 -2.80 6.87
C PRO A 148 12.39 -2.57 5.37
N LEU A 149 13.15 -1.64 4.79
CA LEU A 149 13.18 -1.35 3.36
C LEU A 149 14.32 -2.10 2.66
N ASP A 150 14.08 -2.50 1.43
CA ASP A 150 15.15 -2.92 0.52
C ASP A 150 15.85 -1.67 -0.05
N GLU A 151 16.87 -1.18 0.68
CA GLU A 151 17.62 0.02 0.32
C GLU A 151 18.44 -0.15 -0.96
N THR A 152 18.58 -1.36 -1.49
CA THR A 152 19.23 -1.59 -2.78
C THR A 152 18.36 -1.17 -3.96
N ARG A 153 17.05 -1.17 -3.78
CA ARG A 153 16.04 -0.87 -4.80
C ARG A 153 15.29 0.42 -4.58
N PHE A 154 15.12 0.84 -3.33
CA PHE A 154 14.25 1.95 -2.96
C PHE A 154 14.95 2.94 -2.04
N GLU A 155 14.53 4.20 -2.10
CA GLU A 155 14.91 5.25 -1.14
C GLU A 155 13.71 5.54 -0.23
N GLY A 156 13.97 5.60 1.09
CA GLY A 156 12.97 5.93 2.11
C GLY A 156 13.31 7.22 2.84
N ASP A 157 12.38 8.17 2.85
CA ASP A 157 12.42 9.32 3.75
C ASP A 157 11.64 8.95 5.02
N PRO A 158 12.26 8.96 6.22
CA PRO A 158 11.56 8.61 7.45
C PRO A 158 10.50 9.67 7.79
N LEU A 159 9.28 9.21 8.08
CA LEU A 159 8.17 10.08 8.48
C LEU A 159 7.98 10.10 10.00
N PHE A 160 7.70 8.94 10.59
CA PHE A 160 7.53 8.78 12.03
C PHE A 160 7.76 7.32 12.43
N PHE A 161 8.08 7.13 13.72
CA PHE A 161 8.16 5.79 14.30
C PHE A 161 6.80 5.42 14.90
N SER A 162 6.36 4.18 14.71
CA SER A 162 5.15 3.65 15.33
C SER A 162 5.48 2.41 16.15
N HIS A 163 4.98 2.37 17.38
CA HIS A 163 5.10 1.20 18.25
C HIS A 163 4.00 0.18 17.93
N TYR A 164 4.28 -1.07 18.24
CA TYR A 164 3.21 -2.06 18.30
C TYR A 164 2.37 -1.83 19.54
N SER A 165 1.06 -1.89 19.35
CA SER A 165 0.08 -1.79 20.44
C SER A 165 -0.85 -2.99 20.43
N VAL A 166 -1.37 -3.30 21.59
CA VAL A 166 -2.36 -4.35 21.81
C VAL A 166 -3.63 -3.70 22.33
N ARG A 167 -4.69 -3.74 21.52
CA ARG A 167 -6.02 -3.26 21.92
C ARG A 167 -6.84 -4.40 22.46
N MET A 168 -7.58 -4.15 23.53
CA MET A 168 -8.41 -5.14 24.21
C MET A 168 -9.57 -4.49 24.96
N HIS A 169 -10.55 -5.28 25.33
CA HIS A 169 -11.60 -4.82 26.25
C HIS A 169 -10.99 -4.46 27.61
N ARG A 170 -11.48 -3.38 28.24
CA ARG A 170 -10.96 -2.89 29.54
C ARG A 170 -11.05 -3.92 30.69
N SER A 171 -11.96 -4.91 30.59
CA SER A 171 -12.06 -6.00 31.57
C SER A 171 -11.11 -7.17 31.31
N HIS A 172 -10.35 -7.14 30.17
CA HIS A 172 -9.38 -8.18 29.87
C HIS A 172 -8.29 -8.22 30.95
N PRO A 173 -7.79 -9.41 31.37
CA PRO A 173 -6.76 -9.51 32.39
C PRO A 173 -5.50 -8.67 32.08
N LEU A 174 -5.04 -8.67 30.82
CA LEU A 174 -3.88 -7.92 30.37
C LEU A 174 -4.08 -6.38 30.41
N ALA A 175 -5.33 -5.91 30.45
CA ALA A 175 -5.60 -4.48 30.55
C ALA A 175 -5.14 -3.85 31.88
N LYS A 176 -4.88 -4.66 32.91
CA LYS A 176 -4.37 -4.21 34.21
C LYS A 176 -2.86 -3.91 34.19
N LEU A 177 -2.15 -4.45 33.19
CA LEU A 177 -0.72 -4.24 33.03
C LEU A 177 -0.46 -2.86 32.39
N PRO A 178 0.57 -2.14 32.82
CA PRO A 178 0.90 -0.84 32.24
C PRO A 178 1.46 -0.94 30.82
N ALA A 179 2.08 -2.08 30.49
CA ALA A 179 2.59 -2.44 29.18
C ALA A 179 2.71 -3.95 29.11
N LEU A 180 2.85 -4.49 27.90
CA LEU A 180 2.88 -5.92 27.63
C LEU A 180 4.23 -6.33 27.05
N THR A 181 4.57 -7.60 27.25
CA THR A 181 5.64 -8.31 26.56
C THR A 181 5.05 -9.34 25.61
N TYR A 182 5.87 -9.97 24.76
CA TYR A 182 5.40 -11.07 23.92
C TYR A 182 4.99 -12.30 24.74
N ASP A 183 5.60 -12.50 25.90
CA ASP A 183 5.26 -13.60 26.79
C ASP A 183 3.84 -13.44 27.38
N ASP A 184 3.39 -12.20 27.60
CA ASP A 184 2.01 -11.93 28.04
C ASP A 184 0.96 -12.28 26.97
N LEU A 185 1.38 -12.40 25.71
CA LEU A 185 0.49 -12.73 24.58
C LEU A 185 0.39 -14.24 24.31
N ASP A 186 1.18 -15.06 25.01
CA ASP A 186 1.13 -16.52 24.87
C ASP A 186 -0.25 -17.05 25.27
N GLY A 187 -0.79 -17.98 24.49
CA GLY A 187 -2.12 -18.54 24.65
C GLY A 187 -3.29 -17.59 24.39
N GLN A 188 -3.03 -16.35 23.95
CA GLN A 188 -4.11 -15.39 23.67
C GLN A 188 -4.77 -15.63 22.32
N THR A 189 -6.07 -15.33 22.26
CA THR A 189 -6.81 -15.27 21.00
C THR A 189 -6.64 -13.89 20.37
N ILE A 190 -6.15 -13.85 19.13
CA ILE A 190 -5.69 -12.63 18.48
C ILE A 190 -6.46 -12.36 17.19
N ILE A 191 -6.78 -11.09 16.95
CA ILE A 191 -7.14 -10.55 15.64
C ILE A 191 -5.92 -9.80 15.12
N SER A 192 -5.53 -10.06 13.89
CA SER A 192 -4.38 -9.42 13.26
C SER A 192 -4.71 -8.86 11.90
N LYS A 193 -3.83 -7.99 11.37
CA LYS A 193 -3.91 -7.53 9.98
C LYS A 193 -3.73 -8.66 8.96
N GLY A 194 -3.09 -9.75 9.38
CA GLY A 194 -2.85 -10.91 8.56
C GLY A 194 -1.53 -10.92 7.82
N ARG A 195 -1.24 -12.09 7.23
CA ARG A 195 0.02 -12.38 6.53
C ARG A 195 0.18 -11.69 5.19
N ALA A 196 -0.87 -11.03 4.69
CA ALA A 196 -0.80 -10.18 3.51
C ALA A 196 0.01 -8.89 3.75
N TYR A 197 0.25 -8.56 5.02
CA TYR A 197 1.09 -7.44 5.45
C TYR A 197 2.48 -7.93 5.78
N ASP A 198 3.49 -7.60 4.98
CA ASP A 198 4.88 -8.05 5.18
C ASP A 198 5.43 -7.56 6.52
N CYS A 199 5.14 -6.32 6.90
CA CYS A 199 5.54 -5.75 8.18
C CYS A 199 4.99 -6.56 9.36
N PHE A 200 3.76 -7.06 9.25
CA PHE A 200 3.12 -7.84 10.30
C PHE A 200 3.55 -9.31 10.26
N ARG A 201 3.70 -9.89 9.06
CA ARG A 201 4.21 -11.26 8.86
C ARG A 201 5.58 -11.45 9.48
N TYR A 202 6.52 -10.53 9.21
CA TYR A 202 7.85 -10.57 9.81
C TYR A 202 7.78 -10.60 11.34
N HIS A 203 6.85 -9.84 11.91
CA HIS A 203 6.65 -9.75 13.35
C HIS A 203 6.06 -11.04 13.92
N ILE A 204 5.04 -11.60 13.28
CA ILE A 204 4.46 -12.89 13.66
C ILE A 204 5.52 -13.99 13.59
N ASP A 205 6.20 -14.13 12.46
CA ASP A 205 7.15 -15.20 12.23
C ASP A 205 8.31 -15.16 13.24
N LYS A 206 8.78 -13.97 13.61
CA LYS A 206 9.92 -13.80 14.50
C LYS A 206 9.58 -13.96 15.97
N TYR A 207 8.45 -13.45 16.42
CA TYR A 207 8.15 -13.34 17.85
C TYR A 207 7.03 -14.25 18.31
N PHE A 208 6.04 -14.52 17.48
CA PHE A 208 4.90 -15.30 17.86
C PHE A 208 5.01 -16.79 17.51
N LEU A 209 5.68 -17.13 16.42
CA LEU A 209 5.94 -18.52 16.05
C LEU A 209 7.27 -19.03 16.62
N ALA A 210 7.83 -18.30 17.59
CA ALA A 210 9.00 -18.79 18.32
C ALA A 210 8.70 -20.12 19.01
N PRO A 211 9.65 -21.07 19.08
CA PRO A 211 9.44 -22.37 19.70
C PRO A 211 8.90 -22.25 21.15
N GLY A 212 7.80 -22.92 21.43
CA GLY A 212 7.20 -22.95 22.77
C GLY A 212 6.10 -21.92 23.02
N ARG A 213 5.69 -21.12 22.03
CA ARG A 213 4.56 -20.20 22.14
C ARG A 213 3.36 -20.68 21.32
N GLU A 214 2.18 -20.53 21.85
CA GLU A 214 0.91 -20.80 21.18
C GLU A 214 0.13 -19.51 20.96
N ILE A 215 -0.27 -19.26 19.71
CA ILE A 215 -1.13 -18.15 19.33
C ILE A 215 -2.35 -18.68 18.60
N HIS A 216 -3.52 -18.23 19.05
CA HIS A 216 -4.78 -18.55 18.39
C HIS A 216 -5.24 -17.37 17.56
N ILE A 217 -5.03 -17.40 16.21
CA ILE A 217 -5.54 -16.37 15.31
C ILE A 217 -7.03 -16.64 15.08
N LEU A 218 -7.90 -15.77 15.60
CA LEU A 218 -9.35 -15.83 15.39
C LEU A 218 -9.73 -15.31 13.99
N ALA A 219 -9.11 -14.21 13.56
CA ALA A 219 -9.36 -13.59 12.26
C ALA A 219 -8.18 -12.76 11.80
N GLU A 220 -8.00 -12.69 10.48
CA GLU A 220 -7.10 -11.76 9.81
C GLU A 220 -7.94 -10.72 9.08
N THR A 221 -7.96 -9.48 9.57
CA THR A 221 -8.75 -8.38 9.01
C THR A 221 -8.22 -7.02 9.43
N THR A 222 -8.44 -6.02 8.59
CA THR A 222 -8.27 -4.59 8.90
C THR A 222 -9.60 -3.87 9.04
N ASP A 223 -10.72 -4.56 8.90
CA ASP A 223 -12.05 -3.97 9.13
C ASP A 223 -12.24 -3.62 10.60
N GLU A 224 -12.18 -2.32 10.89
CA GLU A 224 -12.28 -1.80 12.25
C GLU A 224 -13.64 -2.08 12.91
N SER A 225 -14.69 -2.25 12.13
CA SER A 225 -16.02 -2.58 12.64
C SER A 225 -16.04 -4.01 13.20
N ILE A 226 -15.42 -4.95 12.49
CA ILE A 226 -15.27 -6.35 12.95
C ILE A 226 -14.34 -6.40 14.16
N ILE A 227 -13.16 -5.76 14.07
CA ILE A 227 -12.18 -5.72 15.16
C ILE A 227 -12.85 -5.20 16.44
N ARG A 228 -13.47 -4.03 16.38
CA ARG A 228 -14.14 -3.39 17.52
C ARG A 228 -15.22 -4.28 18.13
N THR A 229 -16.05 -4.91 17.31
CA THR A 229 -17.11 -5.80 17.80
C THR A 229 -16.54 -6.96 18.58
N LEU A 230 -15.49 -7.62 18.08
CA LEU A 230 -14.86 -8.75 18.75
C LEU A 230 -14.12 -8.31 20.03
N LEU A 231 -13.52 -7.14 20.05
CA LEU A 231 -12.91 -6.57 21.26
C LEU A 231 -13.97 -6.26 22.33
N LEU A 232 -15.09 -5.64 21.94
CA LEU A 232 -16.19 -5.35 22.87
C LEU A 232 -16.83 -6.59 23.46
N HIS A 233 -16.87 -7.68 22.71
CA HIS A 233 -17.32 -8.97 23.22
C HIS A 233 -16.25 -9.70 24.06
N ASN A 234 -15.08 -9.10 24.25
CA ASN A 234 -13.92 -9.69 24.95
C ASN A 234 -13.55 -11.10 24.43
N LYS A 235 -13.63 -11.30 23.12
CA LYS A 235 -13.37 -12.59 22.45
C LYS A 235 -11.94 -12.72 21.94
N ALA A 236 -11.25 -11.61 21.77
CA ALA A 236 -9.90 -11.57 21.27
C ALA A 236 -9.22 -10.25 21.68
N ILE A 237 -7.91 -10.20 21.52
CA ILE A 237 -7.13 -8.96 21.53
C ILE A 237 -6.69 -8.64 20.10
N ASN A 238 -6.44 -7.37 19.80
CA ASN A 238 -5.98 -6.94 18.48
C ASN A 238 -4.56 -6.36 18.58
N ILE A 239 -3.68 -6.84 17.71
CA ILE A 239 -2.32 -6.31 17.58
C ILE A 239 -2.26 -5.43 16.35
N GLY A 240 -1.77 -4.21 16.53
CA GLY A 240 -1.63 -3.22 15.47
C GLY A 240 -0.53 -2.21 15.77
N TYR A 241 -0.57 -1.09 15.06
CA TYR A 241 0.30 0.06 15.28
C TYR A 241 -0.42 1.12 16.11
N ASP A 242 0.31 1.75 17.05
CA ASP A 242 -0.23 2.75 17.98
C ASP A 242 -0.75 4.01 17.27
N TYR A 243 -0.26 4.34 16.07
CA TYR A 243 -0.77 5.47 15.30
C TYR A 243 -2.26 5.30 14.91
N ALA A 244 -2.76 4.07 14.84
CA ALA A 244 -4.16 3.79 14.52
C ALA A 244 -5.10 3.87 15.74
N ASP A 245 -4.57 3.71 16.95
CA ASP A 245 -5.38 3.65 18.17
C ASP A 245 -6.25 4.91 18.40
N PRO A 246 -5.72 6.15 18.23
CA PRO A 246 -6.51 7.36 18.42
C PRO A 246 -7.62 7.57 17.38
N LEU A 247 -7.57 6.86 16.25
CA LEU A 247 -8.56 7.00 15.19
C LEU A 247 -9.91 6.37 15.56
N TYR A 248 -9.89 5.40 16.48
CA TYR A 248 -11.07 4.59 16.83
C TYR A 248 -11.28 4.52 18.35
N PRO A 249 -11.45 5.66 19.03
CA PRO A 249 -11.60 5.68 20.48
C PRO A 249 -12.90 5.01 20.91
N HIS A 250 -12.84 4.22 21.99
CA HIS A 250 -14.02 3.65 22.63
C HIS A 250 -13.78 3.54 24.14
N PRO A 251 -14.76 3.88 25.01
CA PRO A 251 -14.56 3.90 26.45
C PRO A 251 -14.25 2.53 27.06
N ASP A 252 -14.69 1.44 26.40
CA ASP A 252 -14.48 0.07 26.88
C ASP A 252 -13.30 -0.64 26.19
N ILE A 253 -12.57 0.04 25.30
CA ILE A 253 -11.37 -0.50 24.65
C ILE A 253 -10.16 0.29 25.16
N VAL A 254 -9.16 -0.44 25.61
CA VAL A 254 -7.87 0.11 26.04
C VAL A 254 -6.75 -0.43 25.19
N SER A 255 -5.69 0.38 25.04
CA SER A 255 -4.48 0.03 24.34
C SER A 255 -3.31 -0.11 25.31
N ARG A 256 -2.41 -1.04 25.03
CA ARG A 256 -1.15 -1.22 25.76
C ARG A 256 -0.02 -1.40 24.76
N THR A 257 1.06 -0.67 24.98
CA THR A 257 2.26 -0.76 24.14
C THR A 257 3.03 -2.04 24.47
N LEU A 258 3.57 -2.70 23.45
CA LEU A 258 4.52 -3.79 23.62
C LEU A 258 5.88 -3.19 24.03
N LYS A 259 6.44 -3.64 25.15
CA LYS A 259 7.77 -3.25 25.66
C LYS A 259 8.77 -4.35 25.34
N GLU A 260 9.33 -4.28 24.15
CA GLU A 260 10.44 -5.13 23.74
C GLU A 260 11.53 -4.29 23.06
N GLU A 261 12.71 -4.88 22.88
CA GLU A 261 13.84 -4.22 22.25
C GLU A 261 13.53 -3.69 20.83
N ILE A 262 12.59 -4.36 20.13
CA ILE A 262 12.03 -3.94 18.83
C ILE A 262 10.50 -3.91 18.95
N SER A 263 9.99 -2.86 19.56
CA SER A 263 8.54 -2.71 19.82
C SER A 263 7.82 -1.85 18.79
N GLY A 264 8.36 -1.71 17.59
CA GLY A 264 7.75 -0.88 16.55
C GLY A 264 8.57 -0.84 15.27
N GLN A 265 8.12 -0.01 14.33
CA GLN A 265 8.79 0.19 13.05
C GLN A 265 8.74 1.65 12.62
N MET A 266 9.74 2.06 11.84
CA MET A 266 9.75 3.34 11.17
C MET A 266 8.80 3.30 9.96
N ILE A 267 7.96 4.30 9.82
CA ILE A 267 7.12 4.53 8.64
C ILE A 267 7.87 5.47 7.70
N TYR A 268 7.98 5.09 6.44
CA TYR A 268 8.74 5.79 5.42
C TYR A 268 7.87 6.25 4.27
N LEU A 269 8.19 7.41 3.72
CA LEU A 269 7.81 7.77 2.35
C LEU A 269 8.86 7.16 1.41
N VAL A 270 8.45 6.18 0.63
CA VAL A 270 9.32 5.37 -0.24
C VAL A 270 9.21 5.81 -1.67
N SER A 271 10.34 5.87 -2.35
CA SER A 271 10.40 6.20 -3.78
C SER A 271 11.38 5.30 -4.53
N ASN A 272 11.14 5.13 -5.83
CA ASN A 272 12.07 4.41 -6.70
C ASN A 272 13.11 5.39 -7.26
N PRO A 273 14.41 5.24 -6.94
CA PRO A 273 15.46 6.15 -7.41
C PRO A 273 15.74 6.03 -8.92
N GLN A 274 15.35 4.90 -9.55
CA GLN A 274 15.54 4.67 -10.98
C GLN A 274 14.47 5.37 -11.83
N VAL A 275 13.37 5.85 -11.21
CA VAL A 275 12.26 6.51 -11.89
C VAL A 275 12.35 8.01 -11.70
N ARG A 276 12.36 8.75 -12.82
CA ARG A 276 12.36 10.21 -12.77
C ARG A 276 11.03 10.73 -12.21
N LYS A 277 11.08 11.39 -11.07
CA LYS A 277 9.91 12.00 -10.44
C LYS A 277 9.40 13.19 -11.23
N THR A 278 8.08 13.35 -11.31
CA THR A 278 7.45 14.55 -11.85
C THR A 278 7.69 15.75 -10.91
N LYS A 279 7.57 16.97 -11.44
CA LYS A 279 7.66 18.18 -10.61
C LYS A 279 6.63 18.19 -9.47
N ALA A 280 5.40 17.72 -9.76
CA ALA A 280 4.35 17.60 -8.76
C ALA A 280 4.71 16.61 -7.63
N ALA A 281 5.30 15.46 -7.98
CA ALA A 281 5.77 14.49 -7.00
C ALA A 281 6.89 15.05 -6.11
N CYS A 282 7.85 15.77 -6.69
CA CYS A 282 8.89 16.46 -5.91
C CYS A 282 8.29 17.49 -4.94
N LEU A 283 7.36 18.31 -5.41
CA LEU A 283 6.68 19.30 -4.57
C LEU A 283 5.92 18.65 -3.41
N PHE A 284 5.20 17.56 -3.67
CA PHE A 284 4.49 16.83 -2.61
C PHE A 284 5.47 16.26 -1.57
N ARG A 285 6.54 15.60 -2.01
CA ARG A 285 7.55 15.04 -1.11
C ARG A 285 8.13 16.10 -0.18
N ASP A 286 8.61 17.20 -0.77
CA ASP A 286 9.24 18.28 0.01
C ASP A 286 8.23 18.94 0.95
N TYR A 287 6.98 19.11 0.49
CA TYR A 287 5.89 19.61 1.33
C TYR A 287 5.59 18.68 2.50
N LEU A 288 5.40 17.37 2.25
CA LEU A 288 5.09 16.40 3.31
C LEU A 288 6.18 16.37 4.37
N LEU A 289 7.44 16.32 3.96
CA LEU A 289 8.57 16.29 4.90
C LEU A 289 8.66 17.57 5.77
N GLU A 290 8.35 18.72 5.17
CA GLU A 290 8.32 19.98 5.92
C GLU A 290 7.09 20.09 6.83
N TRP A 291 5.93 19.63 6.35
CA TRP A 291 4.68 19.59 7.13
C TRP A 291 4.83 18.67 8.35
N MET A 292 5.46 17.49 8.18
CA MET A 292 5.76 16.56 9.26
C MET A 292 6.66 17.19 10.35
N LYS A 293 7.61 18.04 9.98
CA LYS A 293 8.44 18.75 10.96
C LYS A 293 7.65 19.77 11.81
N LYS A 294 6.64 20.40 11.21
CA LYS A 294 5.86 21.48 11.85
C LYS A 294 4.70 20.96 12.70
N LYS A 295 4.00 19.95 12.20
CA LYS A 295 2.74 19.47 12.80
C LYS A 295 2.85 18.11 13.48
N ARG A 296 4.05 17.63 13.83
CA ARG A 296 4.28 16.30 14.42
C ARG A 296 3.10 15.81 15.26
N PRO A 297 2.30 14.85 14.76
CA PRO A 297 1.16 14.33 15.53
C PRO A 297 1.59 13.53 16.76
N TYR A 298 2.85 13.07 16.80
CA TYR A 298 3.40 12.23 17.87
C TYR A 298 4.86 12.62 18.11
N ASP A 299 5.12 13.45 19.14
CA ASP A 299 6.47 13.79 19.58
C ASP A 299 6.67 13.20 20.99
N SER A 300 7.10 11.94 21.07
CA SER A 300 7.69 11.47 22.31
C SER A 300 9.21 11.72 22.24
N ALA A 301 9.76 12.29 23.29
CA ALA A 301 11.23 12.48 23.44
C ALA A 301 12.00 11.14 23.34
N ILE A 302 11.29 10.02 23.50
CA ILE A 302 11.78 8.65 23.39
C ILE A 302 12.12 8.31 21.92
N ASP A 303 11.36 8.83 20.95
CA ASP A 303 11.56 8.51 19.54
C ASP A 303 12.84 9.13 18.97
N ARG A 304 13.23 10.32 19.45
CA ARG A 304 14.49 10.96 19.00
C ARG A 304 15.73 10.17 19.39
N GLN A 305 15.79 9.69 20.63
CA GLN A 305 16.94 8.94 21.12
C GLN A 305 17.07 7.56 20.45
N ARG A 306 15.96 7.00 19.99
CA ARG A 306 15.92 5.67 19.36
C ARG A 306 16.30 5.73 17.88
N VAL A 307 15.80 6.71 17.14
CA VAL A 307 16.20 6.97 15.74
C VAL A 307 17.71 7.25 15.65
N GLU A 308 18.27 7.99 16.63
CA GLU A 308 19.72 8.22 16.72
C GLU A 308 20.50 6.94 17.00
N ARG A 309 19.98 6.03 17.84
CA ARG A 309 20.64 4.75 18.14
C ARG A 309 20.56 3.73 16.98
N GLU A 310 19.44 3.68 16.28
CA GLU A 310 19.26 2.78 15.13
C GLU A 310 20.07 3.24 13.91
N ASN A 311 20.26 4.55 13.72
CA ASN A 311 21.17 5.10 12.71
C ASN A 311 22.67 4.96 13.07
N ILE A 312 23.01 4.61 14.31
CA ILE A 312 24.40 4.43 14.78
C ILE A 312 24.83 2.97 14.77
N SER A 313 23.93 1.99 14.59
CA SER A 313 24.28 0.55 14.60
C SER A 313 23.85 -0.20 13.34
N PRO A 314 24.72 -0.20 12.33
CA PRO A 314 24.98 -1.47 11.67
C PRO A 314 26.47 -1.73 11.60
N LYS A 315 26.98 -2.68 12.33
CA LYS A 315 28.20 -3.44 11.95
C LYS A 315 28.68 -4.31 13.10
N SER A 316 28.25 -5.56 13.09
CA SER A 316 29.11 -6.68 13.50
C SER A 316 28.65 -7.98 12.85
N GLY A 317 28.94 -8.11 11.56
CA GLY A 317 29.08 -9.39 10.89
C GLY A 317 30.59 -9.72 10.83
N PRO A 318 31.00 -10.99 10.74
CA PRO A 318 32.40 -11.41 10.97
C PRO A 318 33.35 -10.85 9.91
N LYS A 319 34.48 -10.36 10.37
CA LYS A 319 35.59 -9.84 9.57
C LYS A 319 36.20 -10.95 8.70
N SER A 320 36.04 -10.85 7.39
CA SER A 320 37.01 -11.40 6.45
C SER A 320 37.67 -10.25 5.71
N GLY A 321 38.96 -10.12 5.85
CA GLY A 321 39.71 -8.97 5.38
C GLY A 321 39.84 -8.90 3.86
N ARG A 322 39.63 -7.70 3.34
CA ARG A 322 40.33 -7.16 2.17
C ARG A 322 40.27 -5.63 2.23
N LYS A 323 41.46 -5.05 2.33
CA LYS A 323 41.65 -3.59 2.21
C LYS A 323 41.38 -3.18 0.75
N VAL A 324 40.45 -2.26 0.54
CA VAL A 324 40.36 -1.45 -0.67
C VAL A 324 40.18 0.00 -0.21
N GLY A 325 41.01 0.89 -0.76
CA GLY A 325 41.13 2.28 -0.36
C GLY A 325 39.93 3.18 -0.69
N PRO A 326 39.93 4.44 -0.24
CA PRO A 326 38.78 5.30 -0.26
C PRO A 326 38.56 5.91 -1.65
N SER A 327 37.43 5.62 -2.28
CA SER A 327 36.93 6.36 -3.42
C SER A 327 35.85 7.35 -2.95
N ALA A 328 36.23 8.63 -2.97
CA ALA A 328 35.33 9.74 -2.77
C ALA A 328 34.43 9.90 -3.99
N ASN A 329 33.13 9.70 -3.83
CA ASN A 329 32.15 10.21 -4.78
C ASN A 329 30.84 10.58 -4.06
N LYS A 330 30.86 11.76 -3.42
CA LYS A 330 29.64 12.47 -3.04
C LYS A 330 29.02 13.03 -4.34
N LYS A 331 28.13 12.28 -4.99
CA LYS A 331 27.21 12.86 -5.96
C LYS A 331 26.16 13.69 -5.24
N LEU A 332 26.23 14.99 -5.45
CA LEU A 332 25.22 15.97 -5.05
C LEU A 332 23.84 15.53 -5.57
N ARG A 333 22.89 15.42 -4.66
CA ARG A 333 21.46 15.26 -4.97
C ARG A 333 21.02 16.49 -5.78
N PRO A 334 20.25 16.35 -6.89
CA PRO A 334 19.67 17.52 -7.55
C PRO A 334 18.65 18.16 -6.58
N ARG A 335 18.96 19.38 -6.13
CA ARG A 335 17.99 20.22 -5.42
C ARG A 335 16.90 20.59 -6.44
N CYS A 336 15.64 20.29 -6.14
CA CYS A 336 14.52 20.97 -6.77
C CYS A 336 14.61 22.45 -6.35
N ASP A 337 14.67 23.36 -7.34
CA ASP A 337 14.69 24.80 -7.09
C ASP A 337 13.48 25.18 -6.22
N MET A 338 13.74 25.66 -5.03
CA MET A 338 12.73 26.08 -4.07
C MET A 338 11.96 27.27 -4.62
N ILE A 339 10.65 27.09 -4.80
CA ILE A 339 9.74 28.23 -4.95
C ILE A 339 9.50 28.76 -3.52
N PRO A 340 9.74 30.04 -3.22
CA PRO A 340 9.50 30.59 -1.88
C PRO A 340 8.01 30.51 -1.57
N LEU A 341 7.68 29.86 -0.46
CA LEU A 341 6.36 29.91 0.14
C LEU A 341 6.01 31.36 0.45
N LYS A 342 5.01 31.89 -0.22
CA LYS A 342 4.44 33.20 0.13
C LYS A 342 3.93 33.13 1.56
N GLN A 343 4.53 33.91 2.44
CA GLN A 343 3.99 34.21 3.75
C GLN A 343 2.66 34.96 3.53
N THR A 344 1.55 34.30 3.74
CA THR A 344 0.25 34.96 3.93
C THR A 344 0.18 35.46 5.37
N ARG A 345 -0.09 36.75 5.49
CA ARG A 345 -0.37 37.47 6.74
C ARG A 345 -1.69 36.99 7.35
#